data_087d4dc15d41d4e19370d5f7ebe98b06
#
_entry.id   087d4dc15d41d4e19370d5f7ebe98b06
#
_cell.length_a   1.000
_cell.length_b   1.000
_cell.length_c   1.000
_cell.angle_alpha   90.00
_cell.angle_beta   90.00
_cell.angle_gamma   90.00
#
_symmetry.space_group_name_H-M   'P 1'
#
loop_
_entity.id
_entity.type
_entity.pdbx_description
1 polymer ?
#
loop_
_entity_poly.entity_id
_entity_poly.type
_entity_poly.pdbx_seq_one_letter_code
_entity_poly.pdbx_strand_id
1 'polypeptide(L)'
;MADIDQPRSWLFAPGHDEKLLRKVFEVGADAVLLDLEDAVPAGLKDRARELVAAVAATRPCWVRVNRAGTEECERDLAAVSGRVAGIRVPKVESAAEVAWVAERARGMRLDCTVESARGVLAAFEIASAPACSLLSYGGLDLAADLGSSPGERETLYARSHLVIAARSAGKPRPSDGIHPQLEDDAGLRAEAEAAKRLGFFGKSAIHPRQVPIIHEVFSPTPEELAWAKQVLWAFEQSGGAATKTAAGEFVDRPVAERAKQLLEAAQRG
;
A
#
# COMPACT_ATOMS: atom_id res chain seq x y z
N MET A 1 12.09 -2.24 -13.10
CA MET A 1 10.67 -2.26 -12.65
C MET A 1 10.02 -1.01 -13.19
N ALA A 2 8.83 -1.13 -13.82
CA ALA A 2 8.04 0.03 -14.14
C ALA A 2 7.68 0.77 -12.84
N ASP A 3 7.59 2.09 -12.88
CA ASP A 3 7.11 2.89 -11.74
C ASP A 3 5.61 2.61 -11.58
N ILE A 4 5.28 1.62 -10.75
CA ILE A 4 3.90 1.21 -10.51
C ILE A 4 3.33 2.16 -9.48
N ASP A 5 2.47 3.08 -9.92
CA ASP A 5 1.84 4.07 -9.04
C ASP A 5 1.02 3.47 -7.90
N GLN A 6 0.50 2.25 -8.10
CA GLN A 6 -0.29 1.49 -7.11
C GLN A 6 0.13 0.01 -7.11
N PRO A 7 1.17 -0.39 -6.35
CA PRO A 7 1.59 -1.78 -6.23
C PRO A 7 0.51 -2.64 -5.55
N ARG A 8 0.17 -3.80 -6.16
CA ARG A 8 -0.74 -4.78 -5.56
C ARG A 8 -0.09 -5.46 -4.36
N SER A 9 1.21 -5.70 -4.43
CA SER A 9 1.97 -6.37 -3.37
C SER A 9 3.18 -5.54 -2.94
N TRP A 10 3.36 -5.46 -1.61
CA TRP A 10 4.49 -4.82 -0.95
C TRP A 10 5.22 -5.87 -0.13
N LEU A 11 6.31 -6.45 -0.66
CA LEU A 11 7.03 -7.51 0.03
C LEU A 11 8.11 -6.94 0.94
N PHE A 12 7.96 -7.15 2.24
CA PHE A 12 8.94 -6.78 3.26
C PHE A 12 10.17 -7.70 3.26
N ALA A 13 11.33 -7.09 3.50
CA ALA A 13 12.56 -7.80 3.86
C ALA A 13 13.29 -7.05 4.97
N PRO A 14 13.68 -7.73 6.08
CA PRO A 14 14.47 -7.13 7.16
C PRO A 14 15.80 -6.60 6.64
N GLY A 15 16.12 -5.33 6.93
CA GLY A 15 17.29 -4.65 6.42
C GLY A 15 18.63 -5.22 6.91
N HIS A 16 18.63 -5.98 7.99
CA HIS A 16 19.85 -6.61 8.54
C HIS A 16 20.15 -8.00 7.98
N ASP A 17 19.21 -8.64 7.25
CA ASP A 17 19.40 -9.98 6.69
C ASP A 17 19.86 -9.90 5.23
N GLU A 18 21.16 -10.00 5.02
CA GLU A 18 21.78 -9.91 3.69
C GLU A 18 21.25 -10.96 2.70
N LYS A 19 20.90 -12.16 3.17
CA LYS A 19 20.35 -13.23 2.32
C LYS A 19 18.94 -12.88 1.83
N LEU A 20 18.09 -12.37 2.72
CA LEU A 20 16.74 -11.94 2.36
C LEU A 20 16.78 -10.72 1.46
N LEU A 21 17.65 -9.73 1.74
CA LEU A 21 17.83 -8.56 0.89
C LEU A 21 18.22 -8.90 -0.56
N ARG A 22 18.98 -9.97 -0.78
CA ARG A 22 19.32 -10.44 -2.13
C ARG A 22 18.13 -11.14 -2.80
N LYS A 23 17.41 -11.99 -2.07
CA LYS A 23 16.36 -12.86 -2.62
C LYS A 23 15.02 -12.16 -2.84
N VAL A 24 14.71 -11.11 -2.08
CA VAL A 24 13.40 -10.45 -2.13
C VAL A 24 13.02 -9.94 -3.53
N PHE A 25 13.99 -9.58 -4.34
CA PHE A 25 13.79 -9.09 -5.71
C PHE A 25 13.48 -10.21 -6.73
N GLU A 26 13.69 -11.48 -6.36
CA GLU A 26 13.45 -12.63 -7.24
C GLU A 26 12.00 -13.13 -7.14
N VAL A 27 11.24 -12.62 -6.16
CA VAL A 27 9.88 -13.09 -5.84
C VAL A 27 8.83 -12.54 -6.84
N GLY A 28 9.11 -11.42 -7.50
CA GLY A 28 8.18 -10.80 -8.43
C GLY A 28 7.08 -9.97 -7.77
N ALA A 29 7.27 -9.50 -6.53
CA ALA A 29 6.40 -8.51 -5.91
C ALA A 29 6.43 -7.19 -6.70
N ASP A 30 5.29 -6.49 -6.79
CA ASP A 30 5.20 -5.20 -7.48
C ASP A 30 6.08 -4.14 -6.81
N ALA A 31 6.19 -4.16 -5.48
CA ALA A 31 7.11 -3.32 -4.72
C ALA A 31 7.89 -4.16 -3.68
N VAL A 32 9.19 -3.90 -3.58
CA VAL A 32 10.04 -4.41 -2.52
C VAL A 32 10.18 -3.33 -1.46
N LEU A 33 9.95 -3.69 -0.20
CA LEU A 33 10.02 -2.80 0.95
C LEU A 33 11.07 -3.30 1.94
N LEU A 34 12.23 -2.64 1.96
CA LEU A 34 13.31 -2.96 2.87
C LEU A 34 13.06 -2.28 4.21
N ASP A 35 13.15 -3.04 5.29
CA ASP A 35 12.73 -2.57 6.61
C ASP A 35 13.93 -2.16 7.48
N LEU A 36 13.88 -0.96 8.03
CA LEU A 36 14.80 -0.43 9.04
C LEU A 36 14.15 -0.26 10.41
N GLU A 37 12.84 -0.56 10.53
CA GLU A 37 12.06 -0.34 11.74
C GLU A 37 11.96 -1.62 12.60
N ASP A 38 10.76 -2.13 12.83
CA ASP A 38 10.45 -3.16 13.83
C ASP A 38 11.09 -4.53 13.54
N ALA A 39 11.30 -4.87 12.27
CA ALA A 39 11.99 -6.13 11.93
C ALA A 39 13.50 -6.10 12.18
N VAL A 40 14.07 -4.96 12.58
CA VAL A 40 15.52 -4.81 12.81
C VAL A 40 15.81 -4.60 14.30
N PRO A 41 16.52 -5.51 14.98
CA PRO A 41 16.94 -5.31 16.35
C PRO A 41 17.76 -4.02 16.54
N ALA A 42 17.61 -3.34 17.68
CA ALA A 42 18.26 -2.06 17.95
C ALA A 42 19.80 -2.11 17.71
N GLY A 43 20.47 -3.15 18.16
CA GLY A 43 21.93 -3.32 17.97
C GLY A 43 22.36 -3.58 16.52
N LEU A 44 21.43 -3.78 15.57
CA LEU A 44 21.72 -4.03 14.17
C LEU A 44 21.29 -2.89 13.24
N LYS A 45 20.72 -1.79 13.76
CA LYS A 45 20.21 -0.67 12.97
C LYS A 45 21.27 -0.07 12.04
N ASP A 46 22.48 0.20 12.54
CA ASP A 46 23.56 0.78 11.72
C ASP A 46 23.99 -0.18 10.60
N ARG A 47 24.12 -1.47 10.91
CA ARG A 47 24.41 -2.48 9.90
C ARG A 47 23.32 -2.61 8.85
N ALA A 48 22.06 -2.55 9.27
CA ALA A 48 20.92 -2.57 8.35
C ALA A 48 20.93 -1.37 7.39
N ARG A 49 21.23 -0.15 7.86
CA ARG A 49 21.39 1.05 7.02
C ARG A 49 22.44 0.87 5.94
N GLU A 50 23.62 0.34 6.30
CA GLU A 50 24.70 0.08 5.35
C GLU A 50 24.24 -0.90 4.25
N LEU A 51 23.63 -2.03 4.65
CA LEU A 51 23.17 -3.05 3.72
C LEU A 51 22.05 -2.53 2.80
N VAL A 52 21.05 -1.86 3.37
CA VAL A 52 19.93 -1.28 2.62
C VAL A 52 20.42 -0.21 1.65
N ALA A 53 21.31 0.68 2.07
CA ALA A 53 21.89 1.70 1.20
C ALA A 53 22.69 1.09 0.02
N ALA A 54 23.42 0.01 0.26
CA ALA A 54 24.15 -0.70 -0.78
C ALA A 54 23.21 -1.36 -1.81
N VAL A 55 22.13 -1.98 -1.34
CA VAL A 55 21.10 -2.59 -2.22
C VAL A 55 20.36 -1.51 -3.01
N ALA A 56 19.93 -0.43 -2.36
CA ALA A 56 19.21 0.68 -2.98
C ALA A 56 20.02 1.38 -4.08
N ALA A 57 21.35 1.35 -4.00
CA ALA A 57 22.21 1.90 -5.05
C ALA A 57 22.15 1.11 -6.38
N THR A 58 21.67 -0.14 -6.36
CA THR A 58 21.70 -1.04 -7.51
C THR A 58 20.32 -1.53 -7.95
N ARG A 59 19.30 -1.44 -7.09
CA ARG A 59 17.95 -1.96 -7.34
C ARG A 59 16.88 -0.99 -6.84
N PRO A 60 15.82 -0.71 -7.62
CA PRO A 60 14.71 0.11 -7.16
C PRO A 60 13.98 -0.61 -6.02
N CYS A 61 13.83 0.07 -4.89
CA CYS A 61 13.12 -0.43 -3.71
C CYS A 61 12.52 0.73 -2.92
N TRP A 62 11.56 0.41 -2.06
CA TRP A 62 11.09 1.30 -1.01
C TRP A 62 11.77 0.93 0.31
N VAL A 63 11.84 1.89 1.22
CA VAL A 63 12.42 1.65 2.56
C VAL A 63 11.44 2.11 3.62
N ARG A 64 11.11 1.23 4.58
CA ARG A 64 10.43 1.63 5.80
C ARG A 64 11.48 2.13 6.80
N VAL A 65 11.40 3.41 7.13
CA VAL A 65 12.28 4.07 8.10
C VAL A 65 11.71 3.95 9.52
N ASN A 66 12.47 4.35 10.53
CA ASN A 66 11.96 4.46 11.89
C ASN A 66 10.98 5.64 12.03
N ARG A 67 10.26 5.72 13.16
CA ARG A 67 9.22 6.73 13.43
C ARG A 67 9.75 8.16 13.23
N ALA A 68 8.95 8.99 12.58
CA ALA A 68 9.25 10.41 12.38
C ALA A 68 9.60 11.12 13.68
N GLY A 69 10.55 12.09 13.63
CA GLY A 69 10.99 12.83 14.79
C GLY A 69 12.00 12.13 15.69
N THR A 70 12.42 10.90 15.36
CA THR A 70 13.44 10.16 16.12
C THR A 70 14.82 10.30 15.48
N GLU A 71 15.88 10.17 16.29
CA GLU A 71 17.27 10.13 15.81
C GLU A 71 17.49 8.98 14.82
N GLU A 72 16.86 7.82 15.07
CA GLU A 72 16.92 6.67 14.17
C GLU A 72 16.35 6.99 12.80
N CYS A 73 15.21 7.70 12.74
CA CYS A 73 14.64 8.15 11.47
C CYS A 73 15.56 9.12 10.72
N GLU A 74 16.21 10.06 11.41
CA GLU A 74 17.18 10.97 10.78
C GLU A 74 18.34 10.22 10.15
N ARG A 75 18.90 9.24 10.87
CA ARG A 75 19.96 8.37 10.36
C ARG A 75 19.52 7.53 9.16
N ASP A 76 18.30 6.98 9.20
CA ASP A 76 17.73 6.22 8.09
C ASP A 76 17.60 7.10 6.85
N LEU A 77 16.98 8.28 6.99
CA LEU A 77 16.81 9.22 5.90
C LEU A 77 18.15 9.68 5.31
N ALA A 78 19.15 9.92 6.15
CA ALA A 78 20.50 10.26 5.69
C ALA A 78 21.13 9.13 4.84
N ALA A 79 20.87 7.87 5.21
CA ALA A 79 21.41 6.71 4.50
C ALA A 79 20.74 6.45 3.14
N VAL A 80 19.42 6.67 3.02
CA VAL A 80 18.64 6.19 1.87
C VAL A 80 18.08 7.27 0.97
N SER A 81 17.94 8.54 1.42
CA SER A 81 17.34 9.61 0.63
C SER A 81 18.07 9.86 -0.69
N GLY A 82 17.26 9.97 -1.77
CA GLY A 82 17.77 10.14 -3.14
C GLY A 82 18.29 8.84 -3.79
N ARG A 83 18.16 7.68 -3.11
CA ARG A 83 18.63 6.38 -3.60
C ARG A 83 17.52 5.35 -3.79
N VAL A 84 16.35 5.58 -3.20
CA VAL A 84 15.22 4.65 -3.17
C VAL A 84 14.05 5.17 -4.01
N ALA A 85 13.13 4.31 -4.42
CA ALA A 85 11.93 4.69 -5.17
C ALA A 85 10.93 5.49 -4.30
N GLY A 86 10.97 5.27 -2.99
CA GLY A 86 10.17 5.99 -2.00
C GLY A 86 10.44 5.53 -0.58
N ILE A 87 9.85 6.20 0.35
CA ILE A 87 10.00 5.99 1.79
C ILE A 87 8.64 5.66 2.39
N ARG A 88 8.54 4.55 3.12
CA ARG A 88 7.39 4.27 3.97
C ARG A 88 7.67 4.81 5.36
N VAL A 89 6.78 5.69 5.82
CA VAL A 89 6.85 6.33 7.14
C VAL A 89 5.86 5.62 8.05
N PRO A 90 6.32 4.89 9.08
CA PRO A 90 5.44 4.21 10.02
C PRO A 90 4.83 5.18 11.03
N LYS A 91 3.74 4.77 11.66
CA LYS A 91 3.16 5.40 12.85
C LYS A 91 2.87 6.89 12.69
N VAL A 92 2.40 7.29 11.48
CA VAL A 92 2.11 8.70 11.19
C VAL A 92 0.80 9.12 11.85
N GLU A 93 0.85 10.21 12.60
CA GLU A 93 -0.26 10.74 13.39
C GLU A 93 -0.64 12.19 13.04
N SER A 94 0.12 12.85 12.15
CA SER A 94 -0.14 14.25 11.75
C SER A 94 0.51 14.62 10.41
N ALA A 95 -0.02 15.66 9.77
CA ALA A 95 0.63 16.28 8.60
C ALA A 95 1.99 16.91 8.95
N ALA A 96 2.21 17.32 10.20
CA ALA A 96 3.49 17.85 10.65
C ALA A 96 4.61 16.79 10.61
N GLU A 97 4.31 15.52 10.97
CA GLU A 97 5.27 14.43 10.85
C GLU A 97 5.61 14.15 9.37
N VAL A 98 4.60 14.21 8.48
CA VAL A 98 4.83 14.09 7.03
C VAL A 98 5.75 15.18 6.52
N ALA A 99 5.50 16.43 6.92
CA ALA A 99 6.34 17.58 6.54
C ALA A 99 7.77 17.43 7.08
N TRP A 100 7.93 17.00 8.32
CA TRP A 100 9.23 16.77 8.95
C TRP A 100 10.09 15.74 8.19
N VAL A 101 9.46 14.63 7.74
CA VAL A 101 10.14 13.63 6.90
C VAL A 101 10.45 14.21 5.52
N ALA A 102 9.51 14.92 4.90
CA ALA A 102 9.67 15.49 3.58
C ALA A 102 10.86 16.46 3.46
N GLU A 103 11.09 17.28 4.47
CA GLU A 103 12.25 18.19 4.54
C GLU A 103 13.59 17.43 4.46
N ARG A 104 13.64 16.21 5.00
CA ARG A 104 14.83 15.35 5.07
C ARG A 104 14.92 14.34 3.92
N ALA A 105 13.79 13.99 3.34
CA ALA A 105 13.68 12.96 2.31
C ALA A 105 14.04 13.43 0.88
N ARG A 106 14.45 14.68 0.70
CA ARG A 106 14.95 15.25 -0.58
C ARG A 106 14.00 15.02 -1.78
N GLY A 107 12.71 15.24 -1.59
CA GLY A 107 11.71 15.10 -2.65
C GLY A 107 11.29 13.67 -2.98
N MET A 108 11.63 12.69 -2.14
CA MET A 108 11.19 11.30 -2.29
C MET A 108 9.67 11.17 -2.10
N ARG A 109 9.08 10.18 -2.75
CA ARG A 109 7.68 9.78 -2.53
C ARG A 109 7.52 9.23 -1.11
N LEU A 110 6.49 9.67 -0.39
CA LEU A 110 6.19 9.18 0.95
C LEU A 110 4.91 8.34 0.95
N ASP A 111 5.01 7.13 1.49
CA ASP A 111 3.89 6.26 1.84
C ASP A 111 3.71 6.31 3.36
N CYS A 112 2.61 6.91 3.81
CA CYS A 112 2.36 7.15 5.23
C CYS A 112 1.51 6.01 5.81
N THR A 113 2.07 5.25 6.75
CA THR A 113 1.34 4.17 7.42
C THR A 113 0.53 4.71 8.58
N VAL A 114 -0.78 4.49 8.51
CA VAL A 114 -1.75 4.83 9.55
C VAL A 114 -2.05 3.58 10.37
N GLU A 115 -1.64 3.59 11.64
CA GLU A 115 -1.64 2.41 12.51
C GLU A 115 -1.84 2.74 13.99
N SER A 116 -2.48 3.90 14.27
CA SER A 116 -2.94 4.30 15.60
C SER A 116 -4.30 4.99 15.52
N ALA A 117 -5.02 5.05 16.64
CA ALA A 117 -6.31 5.74 16.73
C ALA A 117 -6.19 7.21 16.33
N ARG A 118 -5.13 7.89 16.76
CA ARG A 118 -4.84 9.27 16.38
C ARG A 118 -4.59 9.40 14.88
N GLY A 119 -3.77 8.51 14.31
CA GLY A 119 -3.50 8.48 12.87
C GLY A 119 -4.76 8.25 12.04
N VAL A 120 -5.66 7.35 12.49
CA VAL A 120 -6.96 7.13 11.84
C VAL A 120 -7.79 8.41 11.82
N LEU A 121 -7.91 9.11 12.94
CA LEU A 121 -8.69 10.36 13.01
C LEU A 121 -8.03 11.49 12.19
N ALA A 122 -6.71 11.50 12.05
CA ALA A 122 -5.96 12.47 11.26
C ALA A 122 -5.76 12.05 9.78
N ALA A 123 -6.31 10.93 9.33
CA ALA A 123 -5.97 10.32 8.03
C ALA A 123 -6.20 11.26 6.84
N PHE A 124 -7.24 12.09 6.84
CA PHE A 124 -7.47 13.07 5.78
C PHE A 124 -6.42 14.19 5.79
N GLU A 125 -6.04 14.68 6.97
CA GLU A 125 -4.99 15.68 7.13
C GLU A 125 -3.63 15.16 6.65
N ILE A 126 -3.28 13.93 7.06
CA ILE A 126 -2.07 13.21 6.62
C ILE A 126 -2.08 13.04 5.10
N ALA A 127 -3.17 12.54 4.53
CA ALA A 127 -3.30 12.35 3.09
C ALA A 127 -3.22 13.67 2.31
N SER A 128 -3.74 14.77 2.88
CA SER A 128 -3.73 16.10 2.26
C SER A 128 -2.36 16.78 2.32
N ALA A 129 -1.43 16.28 3.13
CA ALA A 129 -0.07 16.83 3.18
C ALA A 129 0.57 16.73 1.77
N PRO A 130 1.21 17.83 1.26
CA PRO A 130 1.74 17.87 -0.10
C PRO A 130 2.70 16.73 -0.43
N ALA A 131 3.53 16.33 0.54
CA ALA A 131 4.53 15.27 0.37
C ALA A 131 3.96 13.85 0.52
N CYS A 132 2.76 13.68 1.07
CA CYS A 132 2.12 12.37 1.12
C CYS A 132 1.76 11.92 -0.29
N SER A 133 2.33 10.83 -0.75
CA SER A 133 2.04 10.22 -2.06
C SER A 133 1.04 9.09 -1.94
N LEU A 134 1.13 8.30 -0.88
CA LEU A 134 0.34 7.09 -0.63
C LEU A 134 -0.03 7.01 0.85
N LEU A 135 -1.10 6.27 1.13
CA LEU A 135 -1.41 5.80 2.47
C LEU A 135 -1.33 4.27 2.53
N SER A 136 -0.89 3.75 3.66
CA SER A 136 -0.94 2.33 4.00
C SER A 136 -1.56 2.11 5.38
N TYR A 137 -2.10 0.92 5.57
CA TYR A 137 -2.78 0.52 6.80
C TYR A 137 -1.90 -0.43 7.61
N GLY A 138 -1.74 -0.17 8.92
CA GLY A 138 -1.03 -1.03 9.86
C GLY A 138 -1.98 -1.63 10.92
N GLY A 139 -2.61 -2.76 10.57
CA GLY A 139 -3.70 -3.32 11.38
C GLY A 139 -3.28 -3.90 12.72
N LEU A 140 -2.08 -4.46 12.82
CA LEU A 140 -1.58 -5.06 14.07
C LEU A 140 -1.27 -4.00 15.13
N ASP A 141 -0.56 -2.94 14.73
CA ASP A 141 -0.25 -1.82 15.61
C ASP A 141 -1.52 -1.07 16.03
N LEU A 142 -2.46 -0.85 15.09
CA LEU A 142 -3.75 -0.25 15.43
C LEU A 142 -4.53 -1.08 16.42
N ALA A 143 -4.58 -2.40 16.25
CA ALA A 143 -5.28 -3.28 17.19
C ALA A 143 -4.64 -3.24 18.58
N ALA A 144 -3.30 -3.19 18.65
CA ALA A 144 -2.56 -3.02 19.90
C ALA A 144 -2.86 -1.67 20.56
N ASP A 145 -2.88 -0.56 19.80
CA ASP A 145 -3.22 0.78 20.29
C ASP A 145 -4.66 0.86 20.83
N LEU A 146 -5.60 0.19 20.16
CA LEU A 146 -7.01 0.13 20.57
C LEU A 146 -7.28 -0.87 21.69
N GLY A 147 -6.33 -1.77 22.02
CA GLY A 147 -6.58 -2.90 22.94
C GLY A 147 -7.60 -3.90 22.39
N SER A 148 -7.70 -4.02 21.06
CA SER A 148 -8.66 -4.90 20.37
C SER A 148 -7.95 -6.06 19.67
N SER A 149 -8.72 -7.02 19.12
CA SER A 149 -8.18 -7.99 18.17
C SER A 149 -8.06 -7.36 16.76
N PRO A 150 -7.12 -7.84 15.94
CA PRO A 150 -6.91 -7.29 14.59
C PRO A 150 -7.92 -7.82 13.54
N GLY A 151 -9.13 -8.20 13.96
CA GLY A 151 -10.16 -8.75 13.11
C GLY A 151 -10.76 -7.73 12.12
N GLU A 152 -11.37 -8.23 11.05
CA GLU A 152 -11.99 -7.38 10.02
C GLU A 152 -13.12 -6.49 10.58
N ARG A 153 -13.93 -7.03 11.47
CA ARG A 153 -15.07 -6.34 12.06
C ARG A 153 -14.60 -5.21 12.98
N GLU A 154 -13.61 -5.48 13.82
CA GLU A 154 -13.04 -4.55 14.80
C GLU A 154 -12.36 -3.36 14.11
N THR A 155 -11.75 -3.60 12.95
CA THR A 155 -10.99 -2.60 12.20
C THR A 155 -11.75 -1.99 11.02
N LEU A 156 -13.00 -2.40 10.77
CA LEU A 156 -13.80 -1.98 9.61
C LEU A 156 -13.91 -0.46 9.47
N TYR A 157 -14.17 0.25 10.57
CA TYR A 157 -14.24 1.71 10.55
C TYR A 157 -12.93 2.33 10.09
N ALA A 158 -11.81 1.94 10.72
CA ALA A 158 -10.49 2.48 10.41
C ALA A 158 -10.11 2.24 8.94
N ARG A 159 -10.32 1.02 8.44
CA ARG A 159 -10.05 0.63 7.05
C ARG A 159 -10.91 1.42 6.07
N SER A 160 -12.21 1.53 6.30
CA SER A 160 -13.13 2.30 5.46
C SER A 160 -12.80 3.79 5.48
N HIS A 161 -12.50 4.34 6.67
CA HIS A 161 -12.12 5.73 6.85
C HIS A 161 -10.84 6.08 6.08
N LEU A 162 -9.84 5.20 6.11
CA LEU A 162 -8.59 5.40 5.40
C LEU A 162 -8.78 5.48 3.86
N VAL A 163 -9.64 4.62 3.31
CA VAL A 163 -10.00 4.69 1.88
C VAL A 163 -10.68 6.01 1.55
N ILE A 164 -11.64 6.44 2.38
CA ILE A 164 -12.34 7.71 2.20
C ILE A 164 -11.37 8.88 2.29
N ALA A 165 -10.49 8.89 3.29
CA ALA A 165 -9.48 9.94 3.51
C ALA A 165 -8.54 10.07 2.30
N ALA A 166 -7.97 8.96 1.82
CA ALA A 166 -7.11 8.96 0.63
C ALA A 166 -7.82 9.53 -0.58
N ARG A 167 -9.04 9.04 -0.87
CA ARG A 167 -9.81 9.49 -2.03
C ARG A 167 -10.27 10.94 -1.94
N SER A 168 -10.65 11.41 -0.75
CA SER A 168 -11.02 12.82 -0.50
C SER A 168 -9.84 13.78 -0.71
N ALA A 169 -8.62 13.32 -0.39
CA ALA A 169 -7.39 14.08 -0.63
C ALA A 169 -6.85 13.95 -2.08
N GLY A 170 -7.58 13.28 -2.98
CA GLY A 170 -7.14 13.06 -4.36
C GLY A 170 -5.97 12.06 -4.50
N LYS A 171 -5.67 11.28 -3.47
CA LYS A 171 -4.59 10.31 -3.48
C LYS A 171 -5.03 8.96 -4.08
N PRO A 172 -4.08 8.13 -4.50
CA PRO A 172 -4.33 6.74 -4.86
C PRO A 172 -5.04 5.98 -3.74
N ARG A 173 -5.68 4.86 -4.08
CA ARG A 173 -6.27 3.95 -3.09
C ARG A 173 -5.17 3.40 -2.18
N PRO A 174 -5.41 3.25 -0.86
CA PRO A 174 -4.38 2.80 0.06
C PRO A 174 -4.02 1.33 -0.12
N SER A 175 -2.87 0.91 0.46
CA SER A 175 -2.51 -0.50 0.61
C SER A 175 -2.93 -1.02 1.98
N ASP A 176 -3.41 -2.28 2.02
CA ASP A 176 -3.78 -2.98 3.25
C ASP A 176 -2.55 -3.52 3.99
N GLY A 177 -2.73 -3.84 5.27
CA GLY A 177 -1.70 -4.37 6.16
C GLY A 177 -1.22 -5.77 5.82
N ILE A 178 -0.43 -6.36 6.71
CA ILE A 178 0.09 -7.72 6.59
C ILE A 178 -0.93 -8.75 7.10
N HIS A 179 -0.78 -10.00 6.63
CA HIS A 179 -1.41 -11.19 7.24
C HIS A 179 -0.33 -11.97 7.99
N PRO A 180 -0.44 -12.10 9.33
CA PRO A 180 0.66 -12.61 10.14
C PRO A 180 0.80 -14.15 10.11
N GLN A 181 -0.26 -14.89 9.76
CA GLN A 181 -0.25 -16.35 9.73
C GLN A 181 0.33 -16.85 8.38
N LEU A 182 1.59 -17.25 8.38
CA LEU A 182 2.31 -17.61 7.15
C LEU A 182 1.76 -18.85 6.44
N GLU A 183 1.13 -19.76 7.18
CA GLU A 183 0.59 -21.02 6.65
C GLU A 183 -0.93 -20.93 6.35
N ASP A 184 -1.58 -19.79 6.60
CA ASP A 184 -3.01 -19.59 6.39
C ASP A 184 -3.29 -18.86 5.06
N ASP A 185 -3.16 -19.58 3.96
CA ASP A 185 -3.44 -19.06 2.62
C ASP A 185 -4.92 -18.66 2.45
N ALA A 186 -5.83 -19.39 3.10
CA ALA A 186 -7.27 -19.12 3.03
C ALA A 186 -7.64 -17.82 3.77
N GLY A 187 -7.08 -17.62 4.96
CA GLY A 187 -7.26 -16.38 5.72
C GLY A 187 -6.66 -15.18 4.99
N LEU A 188 -5.45 -15.31 4.43
CA LEU A 188 -4.85 -14.26 3.61
C LEU A 188 -5.77 -13.87 2.44
N ARG A 189 -6.32 -14.84 1.72
CA ARG A 189 -7.23 -14.60 0.60
C ARG A 189 -8.48 -13.86 1.06
N ALA A 190 -9.12 -14.33 2.11
CA ALA A 190 -10.34 -13.72 2.65
C ALA A 190 -10.12 -12.25 3.07
N GLU A 191 -9.03 -11.97 3.79
CA GLU A 191 -8.64 -10.61 4.16
C GLU A 191 -8.36 -9.72 2.94
N ALA A 192 -7.62 -10.24 1.93
CA ALA A 192 -7.30 -9.51 0.72
C ALA A 192 -8.57 -9.17 -0.09
N GLU A 193 -9.52 -10.12 -0.20
CA GLU A 193 -10.81 -9.91 -0.86
C GLU A 193 -11.65 -8.87 -0.11
N ALA A 194 -11.68 -8.93 1.22
CA ALA A 194 -12.35 -7.92 2.03
C ALA A 194 -11.74 -6.52 1.83
N ALA A 195 -10.41 -6.43 1.79
CA ALA A 195 -9.71 -5.18 1.49
C ALA A 195 -10.05 -4.65 0.09
N LYS A 196 -10.03 -5.51 -0.94
CA LYS A 196 -10.42 -5.13 -2.32
C LYS A 196 -11.86 -4.59 -2.36
N ARG A 197 -12.80 -5.25 -1.65
CA ARG A 197 -14.21 -4.78 -1.55
C ARG A 197 -14.34 -3.42 -0.87
N LEU A 198 -13.52 -3.12 0.14
CA LEU A 198 -13.49 -1.81 0.81
C LEU A 198 -12.85 -0.71 -0.04
N GLY A 199 -12.13 -1.06 -1.10
CA GLY A 199 -11.50 -0.09 -1.99
C GLY A 199 -9.99 0.03 -1.84
N PHE A 200 -9.31 -0.86 -1.11
CA PHE A 200 -7.86 -0.97 -1.14
C PHE A 200 -7.38 -1.43 -2.52
N PHE A 201 -6.15 -1.12 -2.87
CA PHE A 201 -5.56 -1.50 -4.16
C PHE A 201 -4.54 -2.64 -4.05
N GLY A 202 -4.01 -2.87 -2.87
CA GLY A 202 -2.99 -3.89 -2.65
C GLY A 202 -2.87 -4.22 -1.17
N LYS A 203 -1.91 -5.10 -0.87
CA LYS A 203 -1.67 -5.60 0.49
C LYS A 203 -0.17 -5.80 0.72
N SER A 204 0.27 -5.60 1.96
CA SER A 204 1.62 -5.90 2.40
C SER A 204 1.80 -7.41 2.63
N ALA A 205 2.98 -7.92 2.25
CA ALA A 205 3.39 -9.31 2.42
C ALA A 205 4.69 -9.40 3.22
N ILE A 206 4.78 -10.40 4.09
CA ILE A 206 5.98 -10.68 4.91
C ILE A 206 6.63 -12.02 4.53
N HIS A 207 6.08 -12.71 3.55
CA HIS A 207 6.64 -13.96 3.03
C HIS A 207 6.39 -14.09 1.52
N PRO A 208 7.35 -14.63 0.74
CA PRO A 208 7.22 -14.79 -0.72
C PRO A 208 5.96 -15.52 -1.17
N ARG A 209 5.51 -16.55 -0.46
CA ARG A 209 4.31 -17.34 -0.80
C ARG A 209 3.01 -16.50 -0.79
N GLN A 210 2.98 -15.38 -0.09
CA GLN A 210 1.80 -14.49 -0.03
C GLN A 210 1.61 -13.69 -1.32
N VAL A 211 2.68 -13.40 -2.04
CA VAL A 211 2.65 -12.53 -3.23
C VAL A 211 1.73 -13.05 -4.35
N PRO A 212 1.77 -14.33 -4.75
CA PRO A 212 0.87 -14.85 -5.78
C PRO A 212 -0.61 -14.72 -5.40
N ILE A 213 -0.97 -14.97 -4.14
CA ILE A 213 -2.35 -14.87 -3.65
C ILE A 213 -2.82 -13.41 -3.71
N ILE A 214 -1.98 -12.48 -3.27
CA ILE A 214 -2.28 -11.04 -3.32
C ILE A 214 -2.47 -10.60 -4.77
N HIS A 215 -1.59 -11.02 -5.69
CA HIS A 215 -1.70 -10.70 -7.11
C HIS A 215 -2.99 -11.24 -7.71
N GLU A 216 -3.36 -12.48 -7.42
CA GLU A 216 -4.60 -13.08 -7.90
C GLU A 216 -5.82 -12.28 -7.44
N VAL A 217 -5.89 -11.93 -6.14
CA VAL A 217 -7.04 -11.20 -5.58
C VAL A 217 -7.13 -9.77 -6.12
N PHE A 218 -6.03 -9.03 -6.17
CA PHE A 218 -6.06 -7.62 -6.58
C PHE A 218 -6.01 -7.40 -8.09
N SER A 219 -5.80 -8.44 -8.88
CA SER A 219 -5.96 -8.38 -10.33
C SER A 219 -7.44 -8.47 -10.72
N PRO A 220 -7.86 -7.83 -11.81
CA PRO A 220 -9.19 -8.02 -12.36
C PRO A 220 -9.37 -9.45 -12.88
N THR A 221 -10.52 -10.07 -12.58
CA THR A 221 -10.84 -11.39 -13.12
C THR A 221 -11.28 -11.31 -14.58
N PRO A 222 -11.25 -12.43 -15.35
CA PRO A 222 -11.80 -12.48 -16.70
C PRO A 222 -13.26 -12.01 -16.77
N GLU A 223 -14.06 -12.37 -15.75
CA GLU A 223 -15.48 -11.99 -15.65
C GLU A 223 -15.62 -10.48 -15.40
N GLU A 224 -14.81 -9.89 -14.49
CA GLU A 224 -14.78 -8.46 -14.25
C GLU A 224 -14.38 -7.70 -15.51
N LEU A 225 -13.44 -8.21 -16.29
CA LEU A 225 -13.01 -7.59 -17.56
C LEU A 225 -14.09 -7.71 -18.65
N ALA A 226 -14.77 -8.84 -18.74
CA ALA A 226 -15.88 -9.03 -19.67
C ALA A 226 -17.02 -8.07 -19.34
N TRP A 227 -17.39 -7.97 -18.06
CA TRP A 227 -18.39 -7.02 -17.57
C TRP A 227 -17.99 -5.56 -17.90
N ALA A 228 -16.74 -5.19 -17.61
CA ALA A 228 -16.27 -3.83 -17.87
C ALA A 228 -16.37 -3.44 -19.36
N LYS A 229 -16.02 -4.37 -20.28
CA LYS A 229 -16.17 -4.15 -21.72
C LYS A 229 -17.63 -3.97 -22.14
N GLN A 230 -18.54 -4.78 -21.60
CA GLN A 230 -19.97 -4.67 -21.89
C GLN A 230 -20.57 -3.33 -21.40
N VAL A 231 -20.20 -2.92 -20.20
CA VAL A 231 -20.63 -1.63 -19.61
C VAL A 231 -20.15 -0.46 -20.46
N LEU A 232 -18.86 -0.42 -20.80
CA LEU A 232 -18.32 0.69 -21.60
C LEU A 232 -18.93 0.73 -22.99
N TRP A 233 -19.09 -0.42 -23.65
CA TRP A 233 -19.75 -0.50 -24.94
C TRP A 233 -21.18 0.07 -24.89
N ALA A 234 -22.01 -0.35 -23.89
CA ALA A 234 -23.37 0.14 -23.73
C ALA A 234 -23.41 1.66 -23.46
N PHE A 235 -22.49 2.17 -22.64
CA PHE A 235 -22.40 3.59 -22.32
C PHE A 235 -21.99 4.43 -23.53
N GLU A 236 -21.04 3.97 -24.36
CA GLU A 236 -20.64 4.61 -25.61
C GLU A 236 -21.78 4.62 -26.65
N GLN A 237 -22.50 3.49 -26.83
CA GLN A 237 -23.64 3.42 -27.73
C GLN A 237 -24.78 4.37 -27.35
N SER A 238 -24.91 4.72 -26.06
CA SER A 238 -25.90 5.69 -25.59
C SER A 238 -25.47 7.16 -25.75
N GLY A 239 -24.26 7.41 -26.29
CA GLY A 239 -23.70 8.75 -26.36
C GLY A 239 -23.30 9.31 -24.99
N GLY A 240 -23.05 8.44 -24.00
CA GLY A 240 -22.72 8.83 -22.62
C GLY A 240 -23.92 9.11 -21.72
N ALA A 241 -25.14 8.80 -22.18
CA ALA A 241 -26.35 8.88 -21.37
C ALA A 241 -26.58 7.61 -20.54
N ALA A 242 -27.38 7.70 -19.49
CA ALA A 242 -27.79 6.53 -18.72
C ALA A 242 -28.53 5.51 -19.61
N THR A 243 -28.15 4.24 -19.47
CA THR A 243 -28.65 3.15 -20.34
C THR A 243 -28.68 1.82 -19.57
N LYS A 244 -28.77 0.70 -20.30
CA LYS A 244 -28.69 -0.65 -19.75
C LYS A 244 -27.77 -1.52 -20.62
N THR A 245 -27.06 -2.46 -19.98
CA THR A 245 -26.38 -3.54 -20.70
C THR A 245 -27.41 -4.48 -21.36
N ALA A 246 -26.94 -5.35 -22.25
CA ALA A 246 -27.79 -6.40 -22.84
C ALA A 246 -28.39 -7.34 -21.77
N ALA A 247 -27.74 -7.50 -20.63
CA ALA A 247 -28.23 -8.27 -19.49
C ALA A 247 -29.22 -7.50 -18.60
N GLY A 248 -29.54 -6.22 -18.93
CA GLY A 248 -30.49 -5.38 -18.21
C GLY A 248 -29.92 -4.63 -17.02
N GLU A 249 -28.62 -4.67 -16.79
CA GLU A 249 -27.96 -3.91 -15.72
C GLU A 249 -27.93 -2.41 -16.06
N PHE A 250 -28.29 -1.58 -15.08
CA PHE A 250 -28.27 -0.11 -15.23
C PHE A 250 -26.83 0.40 -15.34
N VAL A 251 -26.60 1.28 -16.30
CA VAL A 251 -25.30 1.90 -16.59
C VAL A 251 -25.46 3.41 -16.64
N ASP A 252 -24.70 4.08 -15.79
CA ASP A 252 -24.51 5.53 -15.81
C ASP A 252 -23.01 5.87 -15.74
N ARG A 253 -22.67 7.14 -15.62
CA ARG A 253 -21.27 7.58 -15.59
C ARG A 253 -20.47 6.94 -14.45
N PRO A 254 -20.91 6.84 -13.19
CA PRO A 254 -20.19 6.13 -12.12
C PRO A 254 -19.89 4.67 -12.45
N VAL A 255 -20.84 3.95 -13.04
CA VAL A 255 -20.66 2.55 -13.44
C VAL A 255 -19.64 2.44 -14.58
N ALA A 256 -19.71 3.32 -15.58
CA ALA A 256 -18.75 3.39 -16.68
C ALA A 256 -17.32 3.73 -16.19
N GLU A 257 -17.19 4.66 -15.25
CA GLU A 257 -15.87 4.98 -14.65
C GLU A 257 -15.27 3.79 -13.87
N ARG A 258 -16.10 3.04 -13.14
CA ARG A 258 -15.64 1.80 -12.49
C ARG A 258 -15.16 0.77 -13.52
N ALA A 259 -15.90 0.59 -14.60
CA ALA A 259 -15.52 -0.32 -15.68
C ALA A 259 -14.18 0.09 -16.33
N LYS A 260 -14.00 1.39 -16.57
CA LYS A 260 -12.73 1.94 -17.09
C LYS A 260 -11.54 1.63 -16.16
N GLN A 261 -11.70 1.86 -14.85
CA GLN A 261 -10.66 1.57 -13.87
C GLN A 261 -10.25 0.10 -13.85
N LEU A 262 -11.19 -0.84 -14.04
CA LEU A 262 -10.88 -2.27 -14.13
C LEU A 262 -10.03 -2.59 -15.38
N LEU A 263 -10.36 -2.02 -16.54
CA LEU A 263 -9.58 -2.24 -17.75
C LEU A 263 -8.18 -1.60 -17.67
N GLU A 264 -8.07 -0.43 -17.07
CA GLU A 264 -6.77 0.21 -16.81
C GLU A 264 -5.91 -0.62 -15.84
N ALA A 265 -6.51 -1.20 -14.79
CA ALA A 265 -5.81 -2.07 -13.86
C ALA A 265 -5.25 -3.35 -14.54
N ALA A 266 -5.98 -3.91 -15.51
CA ALA A 266 -5.53 -5.07 -16.28
C ALA A 266 -4.35 -4.79 -17.21
N GLN A 267 -4.17 -3.54 -17.65
CA GLN A 267 -3.03 -3.15 -18.52
C GLN A 267 -1.73 -2.94 -17.74
N ARG A 268 -1.80 -2.84 -16.42
CA ARG A 268 -0.66 -2.57 -15.52
C ARG A 268 -0.08 -3.85 -14.90
N GLY A 269 -0.77 -4.97 -14.95
CA GLY A 269 -0.37 -6.29 -14.42
C GLY A 269 0.10 -7.21 -15.49
#